data_e683b53314014f4b6f517bc127d20901
#
_entry.id   e683b53314014f4b6f517bc127d20901
#
_cell.length_a   1.000
_cell.length_b   1.000
_cell.length_c   1.000
_cell.angle_alpha   90.00
_cell.angle_beta   90.00
_cell.angle_gamma   90.00
#
_symmetry.space_group_name_H-M   'P 1'
#
loop_
_entity.id
_entity.type
_entity.pdbx_description
1 polymer ?
#
loop_
_entity_poly.entity_id
_entity_poly.type
_entity_poly.pdbx_seq_one_letter_code
_entity_poly.pdbx_strand_id
1 'polypeptide(L)'
;MLAGSGQLVAVQTIGGGEGIVAAAVIVGLVNMRFVFYGAAVARWFDGAGRLRRLLLVYPIVDQTFMLCQQRFETINDLAWRQRYFVVATAALGGTFVAAQAVSFTFGAALPPAAGLQLAAPLVFTGMLAVAARTRRQAVAAVTAAIVVTAGSSALGPLALPVAAIAGVGAATRKEVAS
;
A
#
# COMPACT_ATOMS: atom_id res chain seq x y z
N MET A 1 -8.93 -2.07 -8.95
CA MET A 1 -7.99 -1.83 -7.85
C MET A 1 -8.26 -0.46 -7.25
N LEU A 2 -8.46 -0.38 -5.94
CA LEU A 2 -8.66 0.87 -5.21
C LEU A 2 -7.28 1.40 -4.77
N ALA A 3 -6.54 1.98 -5.71
CA ALA A 3 -5.14 2.39 -5.53
C ALA A 3 -4.99 3.91 -5.63
N GLY A 4 -5.40 4.63 -4.58
CA GLY A 4 -5.33 6.10 -4.55
C GLY A 4 -3.93 6.65 -4.81
N SER A 5 -2.87 6.00 -4.32
CA SER A 5 -1.48 6.39 -4.61
C SER A 5 -1.12 6.23 -6.08
N GLY A 6 -1.60 5.17 -6.75
CA GLY A 6 -1.39 4.99 -8.19
C GLY A 6 -2.10 6.06 -9.02
N GLN A 7 -3.31 6.46 -8.63
CA GLN A 7 -4.03 7.55 -9.29
C GLN A 7 -3.31 8.89 -9.12
N LEU A 8 -2.84 9.20 -7.91
CA LEU A 8 -2.10 10.42 -7.64
C LEU A 8 -0.82 10.49 -8.47
N VAL A 9 -0.05 9.41 -8.50
CA VAL A 9 1.18 9.31 -9.29
C VAL A 9 0.88 9.47 -10.79
N ALA A 10 -0.19 8.85 -11.31
CA ALA A 10 -0.59 9.00 -12.70
C ALA A 10 -0.88 10.47 -13.06
N VAL A 11 -1.68 11.16 -12.22
CA VAL A 11 -2.02 12.57 -12.43
C VAL A 11 -0.78 13.46 -12.37
N GLN A 12 0.12 13.23 -11.41
CA GLN A 12 1.36 14.01 -11.28
C GLN A 12 2.30 13.80 -12.47
N THR A 13 2.48 12.56 -12.93
CA THR A 13 3.37 12.23 -14.05
C THR A 13 2.85 12.81 -15.36
N ILE A 14 1.56 12.65 -15.63
CA ILE A 14 0.94 13.21 -16.85
C ILE A 14 0.90 14.74 -16.77
N GLY A 15 0.57 15.32 -15.63
CA GLY A 15 0.54 16.76 -15.39
C GLY A 15 1.95 17.40 -15.47
N GLY A 16 3.00 16.64 -15.18
CA GLY A 16 4.40 17.04 -15.35
C GLY A 16 4.91 16.98 -16.80
N GLY A 17 4.06 16.59 -17.77
CA GLY A 17 4.40 16.53 -19.19
C GLY A 17 5.09 15.23 -19.62
N GLU A 18 5.17 14.24 -18.72
CA GLU A 18 5.70 12.92 -19.08
C GLU A 18 4.65 12.11 -19.86
N GLY A 19 5.13 11.27 -20.78
CA GLY A 19 4.26 10.49 -21.65
C GLY A 19 3.45 9.41 -20.89
N ILE A 20 2.32 9.00 -21.45
CA ILE A 20 1.41 7.97 -20.89
C ILE A 20 2.16 6.66 -20.57
N VAL A 21 3.15 6.30 -21.40
CA VAL A 21 3.95 5.07 -21.17
C VAL A 21 4.77 5.18 -19.90
N ALA A 22 5.41 6.33 -19.65
CA ALA A 22 6.15 6.58 -18.41
C ALA A 22 5.22 6.52 -17.20
N ALA A 23 4.06 7.18 -17.27
CA ALA A 23 3.05 7.12 -16.23
C ALA A 23 2.58 5.67 -15.96
N ALA A 24 2.33 4.87 -17.00
CA ALA A 24 1.91 3.47 -16.85
C ALA A 24 2.99 2.62 -16.17
N VAL A 25 4.27 2.80 -16.53
CA VAL A 25 5.40 2.09 -15.89
C VAL A 25 5.51 2.46 -14.42
N ILE A 26 5.48 3.75 -14.09
CA ILE A 26 5.62 4.22 -12.70
C ILE A 26 4.44 3.74 -11.85
N VAL A 27 3.21 3.85 -12.36
CA VAL A 27 2.01 3.32 -11.69
C VAL A 27 2.10 1.80 -11.50
N GLY A 28 2.61 1.07 -12.50
CA GLY A 28 2.88 -0.36 -12.42
C GLY A 28 3.84 -0.70 -11.29
N LEU A 29 4.97 0.02 -11.18
CA LEU A 29 5.96 -0.17 -10.12
C LEU A 29 5.37 0.11 -8.72
N VAL A 30 4.64 1.20 -8.56
CA VAL A 30 3.98 1.54 -7.29
C VAL A 30 2.95 0.46 -6.90
N ASN A 31 2.25 -0.11 -7.87
CA ASN A 31 1.22 -1.12 -7.64
C ASN A 31 1.77 -2.56 -7.52
N MET A 32 3.05 -2.81 -7.78
CA MET A 32 3.67 -4.12 -7.56
C MET A 32 3.48 -4.65 -6.13
N ARG A 33 3.34 -3.76 -5.15
CA ARG A 33 3.04 -4.14 -3.77
C ARG A 33 1.77 -5.00 -3.64
N PHE A 34 0.75 -4.79 -4.50
CA PHE A 34 -0.47 -5.60 -4.48
C PHE A 34 -0.25 -7.04 -4.92
N VAL A 35 0.78 -7.31 -5.73
CA VAL A 35 1.19 -8.67 -6.09
C VAL A 35 1.73 -9.38 -4.84
N PHE A 36 2.56 -8.70 -4.04
CA PHE A 36 3.08 -9.25 -2.79
C PHE A 36 1.99 -9.44 -1.74
N TYR A 37 1.10 -8.47 -1.59
CA TYR A 37 -0.07 -8.60 -0.71
C TYR A 37 -0.97 -9.75 -1.15
N GLY A 38 -1.25 -9.86 -2.43
CA GLY A 38 -2.03 -10.94 -3.01
C GLY A 38 -1.43 -12.31 -2.72
N ALA A 39 -0.13 -12.47 -2.91
CA ALA A 39 0.58 -13.71 -2.61
C ALA A 39 0.55 -14.04 -1.10
N ALA A 40 0.71 -13.04 -0.23
CA ALA A 40 0.65 -13.23 1.21
C ALA A 40 -0.75 -13.62 1.70
N VAL A 41 -1.79 -12.92 1.19
CA VAL A 41 -3.19 -13.15 1.57
C VAL A 41 -3.73 -14.47 0.99
N ALA A 42 -3.27 -14.86 -0.20
CA ALA A 42 -3.71 -16.10 -0.83
C ALA A 42 -3.47 -17.33 0.07
N ARG A 43 -2.40 -17.33 0.87
CA ARG A 43 -2.09 -18.40 1.83
C ARG A 43 -3.11 -18.49 2.96
N TRP A 44 -3.73 -17.39 3.36
CA TRP A 44 -4.73 -17.38 4.42
C TRP A 44 -6.06 -18.01 3.99
N PHE A 45 -6.26 -18.15 2.67
CA PHE A 45 -7.45 -18.74 2.07
C PHE A 45 -7.17 -20.12 1.44
N ASP A 46 -6.15 -20.81 1.92
CA ASP A 46 -5.91 -22.20 1.52
C ASP A 46 -7.12 -23.05 1.92
N GLY A 47 -7.60 -23.88 0.97
CA GLY A 47 -8.87 -24.60 1.08
C GLY A 47 -10.03 -23.92 0.34
N ALA A 48 -9.94 -22.65 -0.04
CA ALA A 48 -10.89 -22.04 -0.96
C ALA A 48 -10.56 -22.44 -2.42
N GLY A 49 -11.58 -22.65 -3.24
CA GLY A 49 -11.39 -22.90 -4.68
C GLY A 49 -10.60 -21.75 -5.36
N ARG A 50 -9.81 -22.07 -6.38
CA ARG A 50 -8.89 -21.13 -7.05
C ARG A 50 -9.57 -19.82 -7.50
N LEU A 51 -10.73 -19.93 -8.15
CA LEU A 51 -11.48 -18.74 -8.61
C LEU A 51 -11.95 -17.88 -7.43
N ARG A 52 -12.50 -18.52 -6.39
CA ARG A 52 -12.95 -17.81 -5.19
C ARG A 52 -11.80 -17.09 -4.49
N ARG A 53 -10.63 -17.72 -4.41
CA ARG A 53 -9.42 -17.11 -3.85
C ARG A 53 -8.98 -15.90 -4.66
N LEU A 54 -8.98 -15.97 -5.98
CA LEU A 54 -8.63 -14.82 -6.84
C LEU A 54 -9.63 -13.66 -6.67
N LEU A 55 -10.93 -13.96 -6.63
CA LEU A 55 -11.96 -12.93 -6.42
C LEU A 55 -11.87 -12.26 -5.06
N LEU A 56 -11.53 -13.03 -4.01
CA LEU A 56 -11.30 -12.47 -2.67
C LEU A 56 -10.08 -11.56 -2.63
N VAL A 57 -8.99 -11.93 -3.27
CA VAL A 57 -7.72 -11.18 -3.20
C VAL A 57 -7.73 -9.94 -4.11
N TYR A 58 -8.51 -9.95 -5.19
CA TYR A 58 -8.54 -8.87 -6.19
C TYR A 58 -8.78 -7.45 -5.60
N PRO A 59 -9.76 -7.23 -4.69
CA PRO A 59 -10.06 -5.90 -4.15
C PRO A 59 -9.19 -5.51 -2.96
N ILE A 60 -8.05 -6.16 -2.74
CA ILE A 60 -7.17 -5.86 -1.61
C ILE A 60 -6.64 -4.44 -1.67
N VAL A 61 -6.61 -3.79 -0.52
CA VAL A 61 -5.98 -2.48 -0.29
C VAL A 61 -5.01 -2.57 0.90
N ASP A 62 -4.11 -1.59 1.01
CA ASP A 62 -3.07 -1.56 2.05
C ASP A 62 -3.66 -1.76 3.46
N GLN A 63 -4.74 -1.03 3.76
CA GLN A 63 -5.41 -1.06 5.06
C GLN A 63 -6.05 -2.44 5.34
N THR A 64 -6.70 -3.04 4.34
CA THR A 64 -7.27 -4.39 4.49
C THR A 64 -6.18 -5.42 4.75
N PHE A 65 -5.05 -5.34 4.04
CA PHE A 65 -3.92 -6.23 4.27
C PHE A 65 -3.43 -6.14 5.71
N MET A 66 -3.21 -4.93 6.23
CA MET A 66 -2.73 -4.70 7.59
C MET A 66 -3.70 -5.23 8.66
N LEU A 67 -5.01 -4.96 8.49
CA LEU A 67 -6.04 -5.45 9.40
C LEU A 67 -6.10 -6.98 9.42
N CYS A 68 -6.04 -7.61 8.24
CA CYS A 68 -6.09 -9.06 8.11
C CYS A 68 -4.83 -9.72 8.67
N GLN A 69 -3.65 -9.18 8.42
CA GLN A 69 -2.40 -9.72 8.94
C GLN A 69 -2.44 -9.85 10.47
N GLN A 70 -2.92 -8.82 11.16
CA GLN A 70 -2.99 -8.83 12.62
C GLN A 70 -3.98 -9.85 13.18
N ARG A 71 -5.11 -10.05 12.49
CA ARG A 71 -6.19 -10.92 12.97
C ARG A 71 -6.01 -12.39 12.57
N PHE A 72 -5.45 -12.65 11.39
CA PHE A 72 -5.37 -14.00 10.84
C PHE A 72 -4.22 -14.83 11.44
N GLU A 73 -3.31 -14.21 12.18
CA GLU A 73 -2.31 -14.94 12.97
C GLU A 73 -2.95 -15.75 14.11
N THR A 74 -4.06 -15.27 14.65
CA THR A 74 -4.73 -15.89 15.82
C THR A 74 -5.97 -16.72 15.47
N ILE A 75 -6.54 -16.55 14.29
CA ILE A 75 -7.80 -17.17 13.89
C ILE A 75 -7.59 -18.08 12.69
N ASN A 76 -7.85 -19.39 12.86
CA ASN A 76 -7.64 -20.40 11.82
C ASN A 76 -8.91 -20.78 11.06
N ASP A 77 -10.09 -20.29 11.47
CA ASP A 77 -11.35 -20.59 10.77
C ASP A 77 -11.41 -19.88 9.41
N LEU A 78 -11.45 -20.67 8.34
CA LEU A 78 -11.48 -20.19 6.96
C LEU A 78 -12.74 -19.38 6.66
N ALA A 79 -13.90 -19.80 7.15
CA ALA A 79 -15.17 -19.11 6.89
C ALA A 79 -15.17 -17.73 7.56
N TRP A 80 -14.66 -17.66 8.77
CA TRP A 80 -14.52 -16.41 9.51
C TRP A 80 -13.53 -15.46 8.79
N ARG A 81 -12.36 -15.96 8.38
CA ARG A 81 -11.36 -15.17 7.64
C ARG A 81 -11.95 -14.58 6.37
N GLN A 82 -12.70 -15.37 5.60
CA GLN A 82 -13.35 -14.90 4.38
C GLN A 82 -14.37 -13.80 4.65
N ARG A 83 -15.26 -13.99 5.64
CA ARG A 83 -16.25 -12.98 6.03
C ARG A 83 -15.58 -11.68 6.50
N TYR A 84 -14.61 -11.80 7.39
CA TYR A 84 -13.87 -10.63 7.90
C TYR A 84 -13.20 -9.85 6.75
N PHE A 85 -12.53 -10.56 5.85
CA PHE A 85 -11.87 -9.95 4.69
C PHE A 85 -12.86 -9.21 3.78
N VAL A 86 -13.98 -9.84 3.45
CA VAL A 86 -15.01 -9.24 2.60
C VAL A 86 -15.62 -8.00 3.26
N VAL A 87 -15.97 -8.08 4.54
CA VAL A 87 -16.55 -6.95 5.28
C VAL A 87 -15.54 -5.80 5.39
N ALA A 88 -14.29 -6.08 5.77
CA ALA A 88 -13.26 -5.06 5.87
C ALA A 88 -12.97 -4.39 4.52
N THR A 89 -12.87 -5.19 3.45
CA THR A 89 -12.64 -4.66 2.10
C THR A 89 -13.83 -3.86 1.58
N ALA A 90 -15.05 -4.32 1.81
CA ALA A 90 -16.26 -3.61 1.41
C ALA A 90 -16.42 -2.28 2.17
N ALA A 91 -16.17 -2.28 3.48
CA ALA A 91 -16.22 -1.06 4.28
C ALA A 91 -15.19 -0.03 3.83
N LEU A 92 -13.92 -0.43 3.71
CA LEU A 92 -12.83 0.46 3.29
C LEU A 92 -12.99 0.91 1.84
N GLY A 93 -13.31 -0.02 0.94
CA GLY A 93 -13.54 0.27 -0.47
C GLY A 93 -14.76 1.15 -0.68
N GLY A 94 -15.86 0.90 0.02
CA GLY A 94 -17.07 1.71 0.00
C GLY A 94 -16.81 3.15 0.49
N THR A 95 -16.10 3.28 1.60
CA THR A 95 -15.68 4.60 2.12
C THR A 95 -14.79 5.34 1.11
N PHE A 96 -13.84 4.64 0.48
CA PHE A 96 -12.97 5.22 -0.54
C PHE A 96 -13.77 5.73 -1.76
N VAL A 97 -14.70 4.92 -2.29
CA VAL A 97 -15.54 5.30 -3.42
C VAL A 97 -16.46 6.47 -3.05
N ALA A 98 -17.07 6.45 -1.87
CA ALA A 98 -17.89 7.54 -1.38
C ALA A 98 -17.10 8.85 -1.24
N ALA A 99 -15.89 8.78 -0.65
CA ALA A 99 -15.00 9.93 -0.53
C ALA A 99 -14.59 10.49 -1.91
N GLN A 100 -14.30 9.62 -2.88
CA GLN A 100 -14.01 10.02 -4.26
C GLN A 100 -15.22 10.72 -4.91
N ALA A 101 -16.41 10.18 -4.76
CA ALA A 101 -17.63 10.79 -5.31
C ALA A 101 -17.88 12.18 -4.71
N VAL A 102 -17.73 12.31 -3.39
CA VAL A 102 -17.83 13.63 -2.71
C VAL A 102 -16.76 14.60 -3.21
N SER A 103 -15.52 14.14 -3.32
CA SER A 103 -14.42 14.97 -3.82
C SER A 103 -14.62 15.40 -5.27
N PHE A 104 -15.18 14.55 -6.10
CA PHE A 104 -15.47 14.86 -7.49
C PHE A 104 -16.58 15.90 -7.63
N THR A 105 -17.63 15.81 -6.80
CA THR A 105 -18.77 16.72 -6.87
C THR A 105 -18.52 18.06 -6.19
N PHE A 106 -17.82 18.07 -5.07
CA PHE A 106 -17.66 19.25 -4.23
C PHE A 106 -16.21 19.75 -4.13
N GLY A 107 -15.23 19.01 -4.66
CA GLY A 107 -13.82 19.31 -4.49
C GLY A 107 -13.40 20.68 -5.01
N ALA A 108 -14.01 21.14 -6.11
CA ALA A 108 -13.73 22.47 -6.67
C ALA A 108 -14.26 23.62 -5.78
N ALA A 109 -15.24 23.36 -4.92
CA ALA A 109 -15.81 24.34 -4.00
C ALA A 109 -15.08 24.39 -2.64
N LEU A 110 -14.21 23.39 -2.37
CA LEU A 110 -13.45 23.36 -1.12
C LEU A 110 -12.25 24.32 -1.24
N PRO A 111 -12.08 25.24 -0.27
CA PRO A 111 -10.86 26.04 -0.22
C PRO A 111 -9.66 25.09 -0.12
N PRO A 112 -8.49 25.44 -0.68
CA PRO A 112 -7.28 24.65 -0.52
C PRO A 112 -6.93 24.59 0.97
N ALA A 113 -7.50 23.61 1.66
CA ALA A 113 -7.31 23.43 3.10
C ALA A 113 -5.87 22.95 3.32
N ALA A 114 -5.08 23.76 3.98
CA ALA A 114 -3.66 23.56 4.26
C ALA A 114 -3.32 22.21 4.95
N GLY A 115 -4.32 21.45 5.43
CA GLY A 115 -4.12 20.16 6.08
C GLY A 115 -4.35 18.93 5.18
N LEU A 116 -5.10 19.04 4.09
CA LEU A 116 -5.46 17.88 3.27
C LEU A 116 -4.24 17.26 2.55
N GLN A 117 -3.24 18.06 2.22
CA GLN A 117 -2.00 17.58 1.61
C GLN A 117 -1.21 16.65 2.55
N LEU A 118 -1.36 16.80 3.86
CA LEU A 118 -0.71 15.98 4.87
C LEU A 118 -1.50 14.70 5.22
N ALA A 119 -2.75 14.58 4.78
CA ALA A 119 -3.60 13.45 5.16
C ALA A 119 -3.00 12.11 4.71
N ALA A 120 -2.56 11.98 3.46
CA ALA A 120 -1.96 10.76 2.96
C ALA A 120 -0.63 10.42 3.69
N PRO A 121 0.36 11.33 3.82
CA PRO A 121 1.56 11.08 4.61
C PRO A 121 1.25 10.67 6.06
N LEU A 122 0.29 11.30 6.72
CA LEU A 122 -0.08 10.96 8.11
C LEU A 122 -0.68 9.57 8.23
N VAL A 123 -1.57 9.18 7.31
CA VAL A 123 -2.14 7.82 7.28
C VAL A 123 -1.03 6.78 7.10
N PHE A 124 -0.13 6.97 6.13
CA PHE A 124 0.97 6.03 5.90
C PHE A 124 1.96 6.00 7.07
N THR A 125 2.25 7.12 7.69
CA THR A 125 3.10 7.16 8.90
C THR A 125 2.44 6.43 10.06
N GLY A 126 1.14 6.62 10.27
CA GLY A 126 0.39 5.88 11.27
C GLY A 126 0.38 4.38 11.02
N MET A 127 0.17 3.96 9.77
CA MET A 127 0.27 2.55 9.38
C MET A 127 1.66 1.98 9.62
N LEU A 128 2.71 2.71 9.27
CA LEU A 128 4.09 2.31 9.49
C LEU A 128 4.40 2.16 10.98
N ALA A 129 3.95 3.10 11.83
CA ALA A 129 4.12 3.03 13.27
C ALA A 129 3.46 1.78 13.89
N VAL A 130 2.28 1.40 13.40
CA VAL A 130 1.59 0.17 13.82
C VAL A 130 2.28 -1.10 13.28
N ALA A 131 2.85 -1.04 12.09
CA ALA A 131 3.53 -2.17 11.45
C ALA A 131 4.93 -2.41 12.03
N ALA A 132 5.66 -1.35 12.39
CA ALA A 132 7.05 -1.42 12.85
C ALA A 132 7.16 -1.84 14.34
N ARG A 133 6.71 -3.07 14.64
CA ARG A 133 6.71 -3.63 16.00
C ARG A 133 8.05 -4.22 16.42
N THR A 134 8.90 -4.57 15.49
CA THR A 134 10.21 -5.15 15.76
C THR A 134 11.33 -4.19 15.38
N ARG A 135 12.48 -4.33 16.05
CA ARG A 135 13.67 -3.52 15.74
C ARG A 135 14.08 -3.67 14.26
N ARG A 136 13.90 -4.86 13.68
CA ARG A 136 14.20 -5.13 12.26
C ARG A 136 13.31 -4.30 11.33
N GLN A 137 12.01 -4.28 11.59
CA GLN A 137 11.04 -3.50 10.81
C GLN A 137 11.32 -2.00 10.93
N ALA A 138 11.68 -1.52 12.12
CA ALA A 138 12.07 -0.14 12.32
C ALA A 138 13.35 0.22 11.54
N VAL A 139 14.38 -0.65 11.56
CA VAL A 139 15.61 -0.47 10.78
C VAL A 139 15.30 -0.45 9.27
N ALA A 140 14.47 -1.38 8.78
CA ALA A 140 14.05 -1.38 7.38
C ALA A 140 13.37 -0.07 6.98
N ALA A 141 12.43 0.40 7.80
CA ALA A 141 11.68 1.64 7.55
C ALA A 141 12.57 2.88 7.55
N VAL A 142 13.45 3.01 8.53
CA VAL A 142 14.39 4.14 8.63
C VAL A 142 15.38 4.13 7.46
N THR A 143 15.95 2.97 7.12
CA THR A 143 16.86 2.85 5.98
C THR A 143 16.15 3.22 4.66
N ALA A 144 14.94 2.72 4.44
CA ALA A 144 14.16 3.07 3.27
C ALA A 144 13.85 4.57 3.21
N ALA A 145 13.48 5.18 4.33
CA ALA A 145 13.21 6.62 4.40
C ALA A 145 14.45 7.44 4.05
N ILE A 146 15.64 7.09 4.59
CA ILE A 146 16.89 7.77 4.28
C ILE A 146 17.23 7.64 2.78
N VAL A 147 17.08 6.43 2.21
CA VAL A 147 17.40 6.20 0.79
C VAL A 147 16.44 6.96 -0.12
N VAL A 148 15.14 7.04 0.21
CA VAL A 148 14.18 7.84 -0.57
C VAL A 148 14.53 9.32 -0.50
N THR A 149 14.75 9.86 0.69
CA THR A 149 15.00 11.30 0.86
C THR A 149 16.32 11.73 0.22
N ALA A 150 17.39 10.94 0.39
CA ALA A 150 18.69 11.24 -0.21
C ALA A 150 18.76 10.95 -1.72
N GLY A 151 18.01 9.94 -2.18
CA GLY A 151 18.02 9.48 -3.56
C GLY A 151 16.98 10.11 -4.48
N SER A 152 16.01 10.84 -3.94
CA SER A 152 14.87 11.36 -4.70
C SER A 152 15.30 12.29 -5.85
N SER A 153 16.32 13.11 -5.64
CA SER A 153 16.85 14.03 -6.67
C SER A 153 17.65 13.33 -7.78
N ALA A 154 18.30 12.20 -7.47
CA ALA A 154 19.15 11.48 -8.40
C ALA A 154 18.44 10.33 -9.12
N LEU A 155 17.56 9.64 -8.43
CA LEU A 155 16.90 8.41 -8.90
C LEU A 155 15.45 8.65 -9.38
N GLY A 156 14.88 9.82 -9.11
CA GLY A 156 13.49 10.12 -9.47
C GLY A 156 12.52 9.01 -9.04
N PRO A 157 11.69 8.49 -9.97
CA PRO A 157 10.72 7.44 -9.65
C PRO A 157 11.31 6.11 -9.15
N LEU A 158 12.58 5.85 -9.47
CA LEU A 158 13.28 4.63 -9.04
C LEU A 158 13.73 4.68 -7.58
N ALA A 159 13.66 5.84 -6.91
CA ALA A 159 14.04 5.98 -5.51
C ALA A 159 13.20 5.05 -4.59
N LEU A 160 11.92 4.86 -4.87
CA LEU A 160 11.04 4.00 -4.08
C LEU A 160 11.43 2.50 -4.13
N PRO A 161 11.57 1.87 -5.32
CA PRO A 161 11.96 0.46 -5.37
C PRO A 161 13.39 0.24 -4.84
N VAL A 162 14.31 1.16 -5.09
CA VAL A 162 15.68 1.09 -4.54
C VAL A 162 15.67 1.17 -3.01
N ALA A 163 14.88 2.07 -2.44
CA ALA A 163 14.71 2.21 -1.00
C ALA A 163 14.10 0.96 -0.37
N ALA A 164 13.10 0.35 -1.02
CA ALA A 164 12.51 -0.89 -0.54
C ALA A 164 13.54 -2.04 -0.47
N ILE A 165 14.34 -2.21 -1.51
CA ILE A 165 15.41 -3.22 -1.56
C ILE A 165 16.47 -2.94 -0.49
N ALA A 166 16.90 -1.69 -0.35
CA ALA A 166 17.89 -1.28 0.65
C ALA A 166 17.36 -1.51 2.08
N GLY A 167 16.11 -1.17 2.35
CA GLY A 167 15.47 -1.38 3.66
C GLY A 167 15.39 -2.85 4.04
N VAL A 168 14.95 -3.72 3.12
CA VAL A 168 14.92 -5.17 3.32
C VAL A 168 16.33 -5.73 3.51
N GLY A 169 17.29 -5.32 2.68
CA GLY A 169 18.68 -5.75 2.78
C GLY A 169 19.33 -5.35 4.11
N ALA A 170 19.04 -4.17 4.63
CA ALA A 170 19.54 -3.73 5.94
C ALA A 170 18.94 -4.52 7.11
N ALA A 171 17.65 -4.93 6.99
CA ALA A 171 16.98 -5.74 8.00
C ALA A 171 17.50 -7.19 8.05
N THR A 172 17.89 -7.76 6.91
CA THR A 172 18.34 -9.15 6.79
C THR A 172 19.82 -9.35 7.11
N ARG A 173 20.66 -8.34 6.87
CA ARG A 173 22.12 -8.43 7.15
C ARG A 173 22.50 -8.78 8.59
N LYS A 174 21.64 -8.48 9.56
CA LYS A 174 21.87 -8.81 10.98
C LYS A 174 21.64 -10.29 11.32
N GLU A 175 21.05 -11.10 10.45
CA GLU A 175 20.90 -12.54 10.68
C GLU A 175 22.15 -13.34 10.38
N VAL A 176 23.05 -12.81 9.54
CA VAL A 176 24.29 -13.48 9.12
C VAL A 176 25.43 -13.21 10.13
N ALA A 177 25.26 -12.25 11.02
CA ALA A 177 26.28 -11.79 11.97
C ALA A 177 25.98 -12.18 13.44
N SER A 178 24.91 -12.92 13.70
CA SER A 178 24.54 -13.47 15.02
C SER A 178 24.48 -15.00 14.97
#